data_b454f9870317fb93289640a455efa3f5
#
_entry.id   b454f9870317fb93289640a455efa3f5
#
_cell.length_a   1.000
_cell.length_b   1.000
_cell.length_c   1.000
_cell.angle_alpha   90.00
_cell.angle_beta   90.00
_cell.angle_gamma   90.00
#
_symmetry.space_group_name_H-M   'P 1'
#
loop_
_entity.id
_entity.type
_entity.pdbx_description
1 polymer ?
#
loop_
_entity_poly.entity_id
_entity_poly.type
_entity_poly.pdbx_seq_one_letter_code
_entity_poly.pdbx_strand_id
1 'polypeptide(L)'
;MVSTMEKTATGAARRWEIDPVLTVEHLTMRFGGLVAVSDLSFNVGRGDITALIGPNGAGKTTVFNCVTGFYKPTEGRTVMRHGAGLQQDVIDEVTDSGLRWKQNANGAVFLLERMPDFEISKRAKVARTFQNIRLFGGMTVLENLLVAQHNPLMKASAFTFGGIVGIPAYKRAEREAIDRAVYWLEQVHLVDRADDPAADLPYGAQRRLEIARAMCTEPLLLCLDEPAAGLNPRESHELNELLKFIREKHGTSVLLIEHDMGVVMEISDHIVVLDYGVKISDGDASHVRNDPKVIAAYLGVDDEEEIDIPEVLHDVEDAEARSGTTLHDEGDKA
;
A
#
# COMPACT_ATOMS: atom_id res chain seq x y z
N MET A 1 -4.80 -0.76 53.78
CA MET A 1 -5.30 -1.67 52.76
C MET A 1 -5.62 -0.82 51.55
N VAL A 2 -4.67 -0.71 50.64
CA VAL A 2 -4.83 0.01 49.34
C VAL A 2 -4.89 -1.05 48.31
N SER A 3 -6.08 -1.22 47.71
CA SER A 3 -6.33 -2.17 46.61
C SER A 3 -5.67 -1.66 45.34
N THR A 4 -4.71 -2.41 44.87
CA THR A 4 -4.07 -2.23 43.56
C THR A 4 -5.07 -2.65 42.49
N MET A 5 -5.74 -1.69 41.86
CA MET A 5 -6.53 -1.96 40.65
C MET A 5 -5.56 -2.21 39.51
N GLU A 6 -5.46 -3.44 39.07
CA GLU A 6 -4.92 -3.84 37.77
C GLU A 6 -5.69 -3.11 36.67
N LYS A 7 -5.03 -2.19 35.97
CA LYS A 7 -5.53 -1.65 34.72
C LYS A 7 -5.44 -2.75 33.65
N THR A 8 -6.52 -3.47 33.46
CA THR A 8 -6.77 -4.20 32.23
C THR A 8 -6.73 -3.22 31.07
N ALA A 9 -5.80 -3.41 30.17
CA ALA A 9 -5.72 -2.68 28.90
C ALA A 9 -6.99 -2.98 28.09
N THR A 10 -7.96 -2.08 28.16
CA THR A 10 -9.13 -2.06 27.29
C THR A 10 -8.60 -1.78 25.88
N GLY A 11 -8.66 -2.76 24.98
CA GLY A 11 -8.18 -2.63 23.61
C GLY A 11 -8.86 -1.44 22.93
N ALA A 12 -8.10 -0.43 22.57
CA ALA A 12 -8.57 0.61 21.66
C ALA A 12 -9.00 -0.09 20.36
N ALA A 13 -10.25 0.14 19.95
CA ALA A 13 -10.77 -0.44 18.70
C ALA A 13 -9.84 -0.07 17.55
N ARG A 14 -9.42 -1.07 16.78
CA ARG A 14 -8.42 -0.93 15.72
C ARG A 14 -9.01 -0.15 14.55
N ARG A 15 -8.25 0.78 13.97
CA ARG A 15 -8.75 1.70 12.94
C ARG A 15 -9.30 0.97 11.72
N TRP A 16 -8.66 -0.11 11.28
CA TRP A 16 -9.13 -0.93 10.17
C TRP A 16 -10.44 -1.69 10.42
N GLU A 17 -10.87 -1.80 11.67
CA GLU A 17 -12.16 -2.38 12.05
C GLU A 17 -13.29 -1.33 12.06
N ILE A 18 -12.98 -0.10 12.50
CA ILE A 18 -14.00 0.94 12.73
C ILE A 18 -14.17 1.93 11.57
N ASP A 19 -13.11 2.21 10.82
CA ASP A 19 -13.11 3.12 9.67
C ASP A 19 -12.26 2.59 8.50
N PRO A 20 -12.64 1.46 7.90
CA PRO A 20 -11.93 0.94 6.74
C PRO A 20 -12.16 1.83 5.51
N VAL A 21 -11.08 2.16 4.79
CA VAL A 21 -11.14 2.78 3.47
C VAL A 21 -11.46 1.75 2.40
N LEU A 22 -10.93 0.54 2.56
CA LEU A 22 -11.20 -0.62 1.71
C LEU A 22 -11.64 -1.81 2.56
N THR A 23 -12.67 -2.52 2.12
CA THR A 23 -13.07 -3.81 2.67
C THR A 23 -13.13 -4.84 1.55
N VAL A 24 -12.44 -5.95 1.75
CA VAL A 24 -12.54 -7.14 0.91
C VAL A 24 -13.37 -8.16 1.66
N GLU A 25 -14.42 -8.69 1.02
CA GLU A 25 -15.38 -9.60 1.62
C GLU A 25 -15.53 -10.86 0.78
N HIS A 26 -15.22 -12.01 1.36
CA HIS A 26 -15.38 -13.34 0.76
C HIS A 26 -14.77 -13.48 -0.64
N LEU A 27 -13.62 -12.81 -0.87
CA LEU A 27 -12.94 -12.81 -2.15
C LEU A 27 -12.48 -14.23 -2.51
N THR A 28 -12.99 -14.75 -3.61
CA THR A 28 -12.53 -16.00 -4.21
C THR A 28 -12.10 -15.74 -5.65
N MET A 29 -10.92 -16.23 -6.03
CA MET A 29 -10.42 -16.15 -7.40
C MET A 29 -9.99 -17.50 -7.92
N ARG A 30 -10.61 -17.93 -9.02
CA ARG A 30 -10.36 -19.21 -9.70
C ARG A 30 -9.81 -18.97 -11.11
N PHE A 31 -8.79 -19.68 -11.48
CA PHE A 31 -8.25 -19.73 -12.83
C PHE A 31 -8.45 -21.16 -13.38
N GLY A 32 -9.55 -21.37 -14.10
CA GLY A 32 -9.95 -22.74 -14.49
C GLY A 32 -10.18 -23.63 -13.27
N GLY A 33 -9.39 -24.68 -13.14
CA GLY A 33 -9.47 -25.61 -11.98
C GLY A 33 -8.68 -25.18 -10.75
N LEU A 34 -7.83 -24.13 -10.86
CA LEU A 34 -7.00 -23.66 -9.75
C LEU A 34 -7.72 -22.58 -8.95
N VAL A 35 -7.84 -22.77 -7.63
CA VAL A 35 -8.30 -21.75 -6.69
C VAL A 35 -7.08 -21.03 -6.16
N ALA A 36 -6.85 -19.81 -6.64
CA ALA A 36 -5.68 -19.00 -6.25
C ALA A 36 -5.92 -18.21 -4.95
N VAL A 37 -7.17 -17.86 -4.65
CA VAL A 37 -7.61 -17.21 -3.42
C VAL A 37 -8.97 -17.81 -3.05
N SER A 38 -9.18 -18.16 -1.79
CA SER A 38 -10.39 -18.81 -1.30
C SER A 38 -10.95 -18.07 -0.08
N ASP A 39 -12.16 -17.51 -0.22
CA ASP A 39 -12.95 -16.91 0.85
C ASP A 39 -12.19 -15.87 1.71
N LEU A 40 -11.39 -15.02 1.08
CA LEU A 40 -10.57 -14.03 1.76
C LEU A 40 -11.37 -12.81 2.16
N SER A 41 -11.31 -12.45 3.46
CA SER A 41 -11.90 -11.20 3.98
C SER A 41 -10.88 -10.44 4.82
N PHE A 42 -10.69 -9.15 4.52
CA PHE A 42 -9.84 -8.23 5.30
C PHE A 42 -10.19 -6.78 5.03
N ASN A 43 -9.66 -5.89 5.88
CA ASN A 43 -9.85 -4.45 5.77
C ASN A 43 -8.52 -3.73 5.59
N VAL A 44 -8.56 -2.55 4.96
CA VAL A 44 -7.50 -1.53 4.98
C VAL A 44 -8.03 -0.32 5.73
N GLY A 45 -7.39 0.06 6.83
CA GLY A 45 -7.78 1.22 7.64
C GLY A 45 -7.52 2.54 6.91
N ARG A 46 -8.37 3.54 7.17
CA ARG A 46 -8.18 4.87 6.62
C ARG A 46 -6.95 5.55 7.21
N GLY A 47 -6.00 5.91 6.35
CA GLY A 47 -4.72 6.48 6.76
C GLY A 47 -3.82 5.49 7.49
N ASP A 48 -4.00 4.19 7.28
CA ASP A 48 -3.11 3.14 7.77
C ASP A 48 -2.25 2.57 6.64
N ILE A 49 -1.12 1.98 7.00
CA ILE A 49 -0.34 1.11 6.13
C ILE A 49 -0.72 -0.33 6.46
N THR A 50 -1.40 -1.01 5.54
CA THR A 50 -1.77 -2.42 5.65
C THR A 50 -0.85 -3.25 4.77
N ALA A 51 -0.12 -4.20 5.34
CA ALA A 51 0.70 -5.14 4.59
C ALA A 51 -0.05 -6.45 4.33
N LEU A 52 0.08 -6.97 3.12
CA LEU A 52 -0.38 -8.29 2.71
C LEU A 52 0.85 -9.16 2.46
N ILE A 53 1.12 -10.10 3.35
CA ILE A 53 2.32 -10.92 3.35
C ILE A 53 1.99 -12.41 3.21
N GLY A 54 3.01 -13.25 3.07
CA GLY A 54 2.88 -14.70 2.98
C GLY A 54 3.94 -15.31 2.05
N PRO A 55 4.10 -16.63 2.03
CA PRO A 55 5.04 -17.33 1.17
C PRO A 55 4.80 -17.07 -0.32
N ASN A 56 5.76 -17.48 -1.15
CA ASN A 56 5.59 -17.45 -2.61
C ASN A 56 4.45 -18.38 -3.04
N GLY A 57 3.56 -17.87 -3.91
CA GLY A 57 2.37 -18.63 -4.31
C GLY A 57 1.16 -18.50 -3.37
N ALA A 58 1.27 -17.80 -2.24
CA ALA A 58 0.16 -17.62 -1.29
C ALA A 58 -1.05 -16.81 -1.84
N GLY A 59 -0.99 -16.29 -3.06
CA GLY A 59 -2.11 -15.57 -3.67
C GLY A 59 -2.07 -14.04 -3.54
N LYS A 60 -1.05 -13.45 -2.91
CA LYS A 60 -0.91 -12.00 -2.65
C LYS A 60 -1.13 -11.13 -3.89
N THR A 61 -0.38 -11.39 -4.96
CA THR A 61 -0.49 -10.64 -6.23
C THR A 61 -1.87 -10.82 -6.88
N THR A 62 -2.51 -11.98 -6.69
CA THR A 62 -3.88 -12.22 -7.17
C THR A 62 -4.88 -11.33 -6.46
N VAL A 63 -4.82 -11.23 -5.13
CA VAL A 63 -5.64 -10.31 -4.31
C VAL A 63 -5.44 -8.87 -4.75
N PHE A 64 -4.19 -8.45 -4.90
CA PHE A 64 -3.81 -7.11 -5.33
C PHE A 64 -4.37 -6.77 -6.73
N ASN A 65 -4.31 -7.73 -7.66
CA ASN A 65 -4.89 -7.60 -8.99
C ASN A 65 -6.42 -7.50 -8.95
N CYS A 66 -7.10 -8.19 -8.03
CA CYS A 66 -8.54 -8.05 -7.83
C CYS A 66 -8.90 -6.67 -7.26
N VAL A 67 -8.20 -6.20 -6.24
CA VAL A 67 -8.42 -4.87 -5.62
C VAL A 67 -8.19 -3.74 -6.63
N THR A 68 -7.17 -3.85 -7.47
CA THR A 68 -6.83 -2.82 -8.47
C THR A 68 -7.59 -2.95 -9.79
N GLY A 69 -8.47 -3.95 -9.91
CA GLY A 69 -9.38 -4.15 -11.05
C GLY A 69 -8.78 -4.85 -12.26
N PHE A 70 -7.52 -5.29 -12.16
CA PHE A 70 -6.85 -6.05 -13.22
C PHE A 70 -7.49 -7.43 -13.42
N TYR A 71 -7.92 -8.08 -12.32
CA TYR A 71 -8.77 -9.26 -12.35
C TYR A 71 -10.15 -8.94 -11.77
N LYS A 72 -11.17 -9.61 -12.29
CA LYS A 72 -12.49 -9.66 -11.66
C LYS A 72 -12.56 -10.92 -10.82
N PRO A 73 -12.82 -10.80 -9.50
CA PRO A 73 -12.95 -11.96 -8.64
C PRO A 73 -14.10 -12.86 -9.13
N THR A 74 -13.96 -14.15 -8.88
CA THR A 74 -15.02 -15.13 -9.21
C THR A 74 -16.20 -14.99 -8.27
N GLU A 75 -15.92 -14.72 -6.98
CA GLU A 75 -16.89 -14.53 -5.92
C GLU A 75 -16.39 -13.44 -4.95
N GLY A 76 -17.30 -12.86 -4.19
CA GLY A 76 -16.97 -11.87 -3.18
C GLY A 76 -17.16 -10.43 -3.65
N ARG A 77 -16.82 -9.50 -2.75
CA ARG A 77 -17.05 -8.06 -2.92
C ARG A 77 -15.84 -7.27 -2.44
N THR A 78 -15.53 -6.19 -3.15
CA THR A 78 -14.46 -5.26 -2.78
C THR A 78 -15.02 -3.84 -2.71
N VAL A 79 -15.18 -3.32 -1.49
CA VAL A 79 -15.84 -2.05 -1.21
C VAL A 79 -14.80 -0.98 -0.90
N MET A 80 -14.74 0.06 -1.72
CA MET A 80 -13.94 1.26 -1.46
C MET A 80 -14.86 2.39 -0.99
N ARG A 81 -14.46 3.10 0.08
CA ARG A 81 -15.25 4.19 0.69
C ARG A 81 -14.53 5.52 0.65
N HIS A 82 -15.21 6.53 0.13
CA HIS A 82 -14.87 7.94 0.35
C HIS A 82 -15.72 8.49 1.49
N GLY A 83 -15.10 9.27 2.39
CA GLY A 83 -15.78 9.75 3.61
C GLY A 83 -15.69 8.73 4.75
N ALA A 84 -16.11 9.17 5.94
CA ALA A 84 -15.98 8.40 7.18
C ALA A 84 -17.12 7.40 7.39
N GLY A 85 -16.85 6.40 8.24
CA GLY A 85 -17.80 5.41 8.71
C GLY A 85 -18.03 4.24 7.75
N LEU A 86 -18.76 3.26 8.24
CA LEU A 86 -19.00 2.01 7.51
C LEU A 86 -19.95 2.14 6.33
N GLN A 87 -20.90 3.11 6.36
CA GLN A 87 -21.86 3.37 5.28
C GLN A 87 -22.62 2.12 4.80
N GLN A 88 -22.99 1.23 5.72
CA GLN A 88 -23.53 -0.10 5.41
C GLN A 88 -24.83 -0.04 4.58
N ASP A 89 -25.72 0.88 4.93
CA ASP A 89 -26.97 1.13 4.22
C ASP A 89 -26.75 1.49 2.74
N VAL A 90 -25.73 2.27 2.45
CA VAL A 90 -25.36 2.64 1.07
C VAL A 90 -24.71 1.47 0.33
N ILE A 91 -23.89 0.66 1.02
CA ILE A 91 -23.28 -0.55 0.46
C ILE A 91 -24.38 -1.53 0.04
N ASP A 92 -25.34 -1.78 0.92
CA ASP A 92 -26.46 -2.68 0.65
C ASP A 92 -27.30 -2.18 -0.53
N GLU A 93 -27.61 -0.89 -0.57
CA GLU A 93 -28.33 -0.29 -1.68
C GLU A 93 -27.57 -0.43 -3.02
N VAL A 94 -26.27 -0.15 -3.06
CA VAL A 94 -25.44 -0.30 -4.26
C VAL A 94 -25.36 -1.77 -4.68
N THR A 95 -25.29 -2.67 -3.70
CA THR A 95 -25.23 -4.12 -3.95
C THR A 95 -26.52 -4.61 -4.61
N ASP A 96 -27.68 -4.27 -4.04
CA ASP A 96 -28.99 -4.73 -4.47
C ASP A 96 -29.44 -4.09 -5.79
N SER A 97 -29.11 -2.82 -6.00
CA SER A 97 -29.46 -2.11 -7.23
C SER A 97 -28.62 -2.48 -8.45
N GLY A 98 -27.55 -3.27 -8.28
CA GLY A 98 -26.64 -3.60 -9.38
C GLY A 98 -25.74 -2.44 -9.83
N LEU A 99 -25.76 -1.31 -9.11
CA LEU A 99 -24.91 -0.17 -9.39
C LEU A 99 -23.42 -0.52 -9.12
N ARG A 100 -22.54 0.26 -9.71
CA ARG A 100 -21.09 0.16 -9.49
C ARG A 100 -20.62 1.04 -8.34
N TRP A 101 -21.29 2.15 -8.13
CA TRP A 101 -20.98 3.13 -7.11
C TRP A 101 -22.16 4.06 -6.85
N LYS A 102 -22.16 4.69 -5.66
CA LYS A 102 -23.14 5.73 -5.31
C LYS A 102 -22.47 6.80 -4.45
N GLN A 103 -22.79 8.06 -4.74
CA GLN A 103 -22.42 9.19 -3.89
C GLN A 103 -23.55 9.48 -2.91
N ASN A 104 -23.19 9.83 -1.67
CA ASN A 104 -24.12 10.23 -0.62
C ASN A 104 -23.62 11.50 0.09
N ALA A 105 -24.32 11.93 1.13
CA ALA A 105 -23.93 13.12 1.91
C ALA A 105 -22.58 12.93 2.66
N ASN A 106 -22.20 11.70 2.99
CA ASN A 106 -21.00 11.36 3.75
C ASN A 106 -19.80 11.00 2.87
N GLY A 107 -19.97 10.95 1.55
CA GLY A 107 -18.93 10.58 0.60
C GLY A 107 -19.42 9.76 -0.57
N ALA A 108 -18.76 8.65 -0.86
CA ALA A 108 -19.16 7.72 -1.92
C ALA A 108 -18.74 6.29 -1.60
N VAL A 109 -19.52 5.33 -2.09
CA VAL A 109 -19.22 3.89 -2.02
C VAL A 109 -19.03 3.35 -3.42
N PHE A 110 -17.99 2.56 -3.62
CA PHE A 110 -17.62 1.95 -4.89
C PHE A 110 -17.48 0.43 -4.72
N LEU A 111 -18.08 -0.35 -5.60
CA LEU A 111 -17.89 -1.79 -5.70
C LEU A 111 -16.87 -2.07 -6.81
N LEU A 112 -15.60 -2.26 -6.41
CA LEU A 112 -14.47 -2.31 -7.35
C LEU A 112 -14.54 -3.51 -8.29
N GLU A 113 -15.11 -4.63 -7.85
CA GLU A 113 -15.32 -5.83 -8.68
C GLU A 113 -16.23 -5.56 -9.88
N ARG A 114 -17.10 -4.54 -9.80
CA ARG A 114 -18.01 -4.14 -10.87
C ARG A 114 -17.45 -3.04 -11.78
N MET A 115 -16.36 -2.39 -11.38
CA MET A 115 -15.80 -1.24 -12.08
C MET A 115 -14.69 -1.66 -13.05
N PRO A 116 -14.56 -1.05 -14.22
CA PRO A 116 -13.36 -1.19 -15.04
C PRO A 116 -12.16 -0.48 -14.36
N ASP A 117 -10.95 -0.94 -14.62
CA ASP A 117 -9.70 -0.50 -14.00
C ASP A 117 -9.48 1.02 -14.09
N PHE A 118 -9.73 1.63 -15.26
CA PHE A 118 -9.60 3.08 -15.46
C PHE A 118 -10.60 3.90 -14.60
N GLU A 119 -11.79 3.35 -14.30
CA GLU A 119 -12.74 4.00 -13.40
C GLU A 119 -12.31 3.86 -11.94
N ILE A 120 -11.71 2.75 -11.55
CA ILE A 120 -11.16 2.52 -10.21
C ILE A 120 -10.11 3.60 -9.89
N SER A 121 -9.15 3.81 -10.77
CA SER A 121 -8.15 4.87 -10.58
C SER A 121 -8.78 6.26 -10.57
N LYS A 122 -9.66 6.57 -11.52
CA LYS A 122 -10.21 7.92 -11.72
C LYS A 122 -11.27 8.30 -10.68
N ARG A 123 -12.18 7.38 -10.32
CA ARG A 123 -13.33 7.65 -9.46
C ARG A 123 -13.12 7.15 -8.03
N ALA A 124 -12.71 5.90 -7.86
CA ALA A 124 -12.48 5.34 -6.55
C ALA A 124 -11.14 5.80 -5.93
N LYS A 125 -10.29 6.52 -6.70
CA LYS A 125 -9.02 7.09 -6.20
C LYS A 125 -8.06 6.03 -5.66
N VAL A 126 -7.97 4.90 -6.34
CA VAL A 126 -6.99 3.85 -6.09
C VAL A 126 -5.84 4.02 -7.09
N ALA A 127 -4.64 4.27 -6.61
CA ALA A 127 -3.42 4.26 -7.42
C ALA A 127 -2.64 2.96 -7.19
N ARG A 128 -1.90 2.53 -8.21
CA ARG A 128 -1.08 1.32 -8.16
C ARG A 128 0.30 1.58 -8.75
N THR A 129 1.34 1.03 -8.11
CA THR A 129 2.63 0.79 -8.73
C THR A 129 2.71 -0.68 -9.21
N PHE A 130 3.74 -0.99 -9.97
CA PHE A 130 3.97 -2.35 -10.46
C PHE A 130 5.28 -2.88 -9.88
N GLN A 131 5.41 -4.20 -9.76
CA GLN A 131 6.64 -4.86 -9.33
C GLN A 131 7.83 -4.40 -10.19
N ASN A 132 7.68 -4.43 -11.52
CA ASN A 132 8.63 -3.81 -12.43
C ASN A 132 8.29 -2.33 -12.63
N ILE A 133 9.24 -1.45 -12.42
CA ILE A 133 9.09 0.00 -12.59
C ILE A 133 8.60 0.32 -14.00
N ARG A 134 7.52 1.10 -14.09
CA ARG A 134 6.90 1.50 -15.35
C ARG A 134 6.94 3.01 -15.54
N LEU A 135 8.14 3.54 -15.71
CA LEU A 135 8.34 4.94 -16.10
C LEU A 135 8.38 5.10 -17.62
N PHE A 136 8.06 6.28 -18.09
CA PHE A 136 8.31 6.68 -19.47
C PHE A 136 9.78 7.09 -19.60
N GLY A 137 10.64 6.11 -19.92
CA GLY A 137 12.10 6.32 -19.88
C GLY A 137 12.63 7.41 -20.80
N GLY A 138 11.97 7.65 -21.94
CA GLY A 138 12.30 8.73 -22.87
C GLY A 138 11.76 10.12 -22.49
N MET A 139 10.96 10.21 -21.41
CA MET A 139 10.50 11.47 -20.85
C MET A 139 11.37 11.88 -19.68
N THR A 140 11.41 13.17 -19.39
CA THR A 140 12.10 13.69 -18.21
C THR A 140 11.40 13.25 -16.92
N VAL A 141 12.11 13.40 -15.82
CA VAL A 141 11.58 13.13 -14.47
C VAL A 141 10.34 13.97 -14.20
N LEU A 142 10.35 15.27 -14.54
CA LEU A 142 9.20 16.16 -14.39
C LEU A 142 8.03 15.74 -15.31
N GLU A 143 8.30 15.43 -16.57
CA GLU A 143 7.26 15.02 -17.53
C GLU A 143 6.54 13.76 -17.10
N ASN A 144 7.23 12.79 -16.46
CA ASN A 144 6.61 11.59 -15.89
C ASN A 144 5.54 11.93 -14.85
N LEU A 145 5.72 12.98 -14.03
CA LEU A 145 4.74 13.41 -13.04
C LEU A 145 3.59 14.20 -13.70
N LEU A 146 3.87 14.98 -14.72
CA LEU A 146 2.86 15.75 -15.45
C LEU A 146 1.91 14.84 -16.22
N VAL A 147 2.41 13.77 -16.85
CA VAL A 147 1.57 12.77 -17.56
C VAL A 147 0.53 12.12 -16.64
N ALA A 148 0.85 11.87 -15.36
CA ALA A 148 -0.11 11.33 -14.40
C ALA A 148 -1.32 12.26 -14.17
N GLN A 149 -1.14 13.55 -14.44
CA GLN A 149 -2.15 14.58 -14.23
C GLN A 149 -2.93 14.95 -15.53
N HIS A 150 -2.78 14.17 -16.61
CA HIS A 150 -3.39 14.50 -17.90
C HIS A 150 -4.92 14.65 -17.86
N ASN A 151 -5.63 13.90 -17.00
CA ASN A 151 -7.09 13.96 -16.90
C ASN A 151 -7.63 15.34 -16.46
N PRO A 152 -7.11 15.99 -15.39
CA PRO A 152 -7.43 17.37 -15.06
C PRO A 152 -7.05 18.36 -16.17
N LEU A 153 -5.86 18.22 -16.75
CA LEU A 153 -5.38 19.07 -17.82
C LEU A 153 -6.24 18.98 -19.09
N MET A 154 -6.63 17.78 -19.50
CA MET A 154 -7.53 17.57 -20.63
C MET A 154 -8.92 18.18 -20.41
N LYS A 155 -9.46 18.10 -19.20
CA LYS A 155 -10.73 18.77 -18.87
C LYS A 155 -10.58 20.30 -18.93
N ALA A 156 -9.52 20.85 -18.40
CA ALA A 156 -9.26 22.30 -18.42
C ALA A 156 -9.02 22.84 -19.84
N SER A 157 -8.50 22.01 -20.76
CA SER A 157 -8.31 22.37 -22.17
C SER A 157 -9.56 22.24 -23.02
N ALA A 158 -10.72 21.88 -22.44
CA ALA A 158 -11.95 21.57 -23.18
C ALA A 158 -11.68 20.65 -24.40
N PHE A 159 -10.95 19.56 -24.15
CA PHE A 159 -10.60 18.54 -25.15
C PHE A 159 -9.79 19.05 -26.36
N THR A 160 -8.77 19.92 -26.15
CA THR A 160 -7.72 20.36 -27.09
C THR A 160 -7.77 21.81 -27.59
N PHE A 161 -8.92 22.38 -27.85
CA PHE A 161 -8.98 23.77 -28.37
C PHE A 161 -8.54 24.83 -27.36
N GLY A 162 -8.84 24.64 -26.08
CA GLY A 162 -8.52 25.59 -25.02
C GLY A 162 -7.03 25.70 -24.70
N GLY A 163 -6.27 24.62 -24.88
CA GLY A 163 -4.83 24.60 -24.71
C GLY A 163 -4.10 25.43 -25.77
N ILE A 164 -4.56 25.37 -27.04
CA ILE A 164 -3.98 26.11 -28.16
C ILE A 164 -4.25 27.63 -28.03
N VAL A 165 -5.45 27.99 -27.54
CA VAL A 165 -5.86 29.41 -27.40
C VAL A 165 -5.41 30.03 -26.07
N GLY A 166 -4.81 29.24 -25.15
CA GLY A 166 -4.28 29.75 -23.89
C GLY A 166 -5.34 30.27 -22.91
N ILE A 167 -6.50 29.58 -22.83
CA ILE A 167 -7.59 29.95 -21.93
C ILE A 167 -7.08 30.05 -20.48
N PRO A 168 -7.47 31.09 -19.71
CA PRO A 168 -6.99 31.27 -18.33
C PRO A 168 -7.19 30.05 -17.42
N ALA A 169 -8.24 29.26 -17.63
CA ALA A 169 -8.50 28.03 -16.89
C ALA A 169 -7.43 26.95 -17.16
N TYR A 170 -6.99 26.80 -18.42
CA TYR A 170 -5.92 25.86 -18.77
C TYR A 170 -4.58 26.25 -18.12
N LYS A 171 -4.20 27.53 -18.24
CA LYS A 171 -2.95 28.04 -17.63
C LYS A 171 -2.93 27.88 -16.11
N ARG A 172 -4.09 27.97 -15.46
CA ARG A 172 -4.21 27.70 -14.02
C ARG A 172 -4.00 26.22 -13.72
N ALA A 173 -4.72 25.34 -14.42
CA ALA A 173 -4.60 23.90 -14.23
C ALA A 173 -3.19 23.38 -14.55
N GLU A 174 -2.53 23.92 -15.57
CA GLU A 174 -1.14 23.62 -15.92
C GLU A 174 -0.18 24.05 -14.80
N ARG A 175 -0.34 25.24 -14.25
CA ARG A 175 0.47 25.71 -13.11
C ARG A 175 0.27 24.84 -11.89
N GLU A 176 -0.99 24.54 -11.53
CA GLU A 176 -1.31 23.66 -10.41
C GLU A 176 -0.71 22.24 -10.60
N ALA A 177 -0.66 21.74 -11.85
CA ALA A 177 -0.05 20.46 -12.15
C ALA A 177 1.48 20.50 -12.00
N ILE A 178 2.11 21.58 -12.44
CA ILE A 178 3.55 21.79 -12.28
C ILE A 178 3.91 21.95 -10.80
N ASP A 179 3.17 22.79 -10.06
CA ASP A 179 3.40 22.99 -8.62
C ASP A 179 3.31 21.68 -7.85
N ARG A 180 2.32 20.83 -8.17
CA ARG A 180 2.17 19.49 -7.58
C ARG A 180 3.32 18.57 -7.96
N ALA A 181 3.76 18.59 -9.22
CA ALA A 181 4.88 17.78 -9.67
C ALA A 181 6.17 18.21 -8.96
N VAL A 182 6.47 19.51 -8.87
CA VAL A 182 7.64 20.04 -8.16
C VAL A 182 7.59 19.66 -6.68
N TYR A 183 6.44 19.83 -6.03
CA TYR A 183 6.25 19.41 -4.64
C TYR A 183 6.63 17.93 -4.43
N TRP A 184 6.16 17.01 -5.28
CA TRP A 184 6.52 15.60 -5.16
C TRP A 184 7.99 15.32 -5.50
N LEU A 185 8.59 16.05 -6.43
CA LEU A 185 10.03 15.95 -6.70
C LEU A 185 10.87 16.37 -5.48
N GLU A 186 10.42 17.39 -4.73
CA GLU A 186 11.05 17.80 -3.48
C GLU A 186 10.99 16.67 -2.43
N GLN A 187 9.81 16.03 -2.27
CA GLN A 187 9.63 14.96 -1.29
C GLN A 187 10.45 13.69 -1.59
N VAL A 188 10.75 13.44 -2.88
CA VAL A 188 11.56 12.29 -3.30
C VAL A 188 13.01 12.64 -3.62
N HIS A 189 13.43 13.89 -3.35
CA HIS A 189 14.79 14.42 -3.56
C HIS A 189 15.27 14.30 -5.02
N LEU A 190 14.43 14.68 -5.98
CA LEU A 190 14.71 14.60 -7.42
C LEU A 190 14.53 15.94 -8.15
N VAL A 191 14.43 17.07 -7.44
CA VAL A 191 14.26 18.40 -8.06
C VAL A 191 15.44 18.72 -8.98
N ASP A 192 16.67 18.46 -8.53
CA ASP A 192 17.90 18.75 -9.30
C ASP A 192 18.04 17.86 -10.54
N ARG A 193 17.21 16.83 -10.66
CA ARG A 193 17.18 15.88 -11.78
C ARG A 193 15.89 16.01 -12.61
N ALA A 194 15.12 17.10 -12.43
CA ALA A 194 13.80 17.28 -13.06
C ALA A 194 13.83 17.18 -14.59
N ASP A 195 14.90 17.67 -15.21
CA ASP A 195 15.09 17.70 -16.66
C ASP A 195 15.85 16.48 -17.21
N ASP A 196 16.32 15.58 -16.33
CA ASP A 196 17.03 14.37 -16.75
C ASP A 196 16.03 13.33 -17.30
N PRO A 197 16.43 12.49 -18.28
CA PRO A 197 15.63 11.33 -18.68
C PRO A 197 15.39 10.40 -17.49
N ALA A 198 14.16 9.94 -17.31
CA ALA A 198 13.83 9.06 -16.20
C ALA A 198 14.58 7.71 -16.23
N ALA A 199 14.98 7.25 -17.43
CA ALA A 199 15.80 6.05 -17.60
C ALA A 199 17.21 6.17 -17.01
N ASP A 200 17.74 7.40 -16.89
CA ASP A 200 19.11 7.67 -16.43
C ASP A 200 19.21 7.73 -14.88
N LEU A 201 18.08 7.60 -14.19
CA LEU A 201 18.06 7.56 -12.74
C LEU A 201 18.54 6.19 -12.21
N PRO A 202 19.24 6.15 -11.06
CA PRO A 202 19.46 4.92 -10.31
C PRO A 202 18.14 4.22 -9.95
N TYR A 203 18.17 2.90 -9.79
CA TYR A 203 16.95 2.09 -9.57
C TYR A 203 16.10 2.58 -8.37
N GLY A 204 16.70 2.85 -7.22
CA GLY A 204 15.98 3.39 -6.06
C GLY A 204 15.34 4.76 -6.32
N ALA A 205 15.99 5.63 -7.11
CA ALA A 205 15.42 6.91 -7.50
C ALA A 205 14.25 6.74 -8.49
N GLN A 206 14.35 5.78 -9.43
CA GLN A 206 13.23 5.41 -10.31
C GLN A 206 12.03 4.91 -9.52
N ARG A 207 12.23 4.09 -8.47
CA ARG A 207 11.16 3.61 -7.59
C ARG A 207 10.48 4.77 -6.85
N ARG A 208 11.25 5.69 -6.27
CA ARG A 208 10.69 6.88 -5.63
C ARG A 208 9.92 7.78 -6.61
N LEU A 209 10.44 7.94 -7.83
CA LEU A 209 9.74 8.68 -8.89
C LEU A 209 8.40 8.02 -9.29
N GLU A 210 8.34 6.68 -9.36
CA GLU A 210 7.11 5.95 -9.65
C GLU A 210 6.04 6.20 -8.57
N ILE A 211 6.44 6.19 -7.30
CA ILE A 211 5.55 6.51 -6.18
C ILE A 211 5.09 7.98 -6.25
N ALA A 212 6.00 8.92 -6.46
CA ALA A 212 5.68 10.33 -6.63
C ALA A 212 4.68 10.55 -7.78
N ARG A 213 4.87 9.85 -8.90
CA ARG A 213 3.94 9.88 -10.03
C ARG A 213 2.54 9.36 -9.65
N ALA A 214 2.46 8.28 -8.89
CA ALA A 214 1.19 7.77 -8.38
C ALA A 214 0.53 8.80 -7.45
N MET A 215 1.28 9.44 -6.57
CA MET A 215 0.79 10.46 -5.64
C MET A 215 0.32 11.75 -6.34
N CYS A 216 0.81 12.09 -7.53
CA CYS A 216 0.29 13.19 -8.34
C CYS A 216 -1.18 13.00 -8.75
N THR A 217 -1.75 11.78 -8.64
CA THR A 217 -3.18 11.52 -8.88
C THR A 217 -4.06 11.77 -7.66
N GLU A 218 -3.48 12.14 -6.51
CA GLU A 218 -4.14 12.36 -5.22
C GLU A 218 -5.00 11.14 -4.81
N PRO A 219 -4.38 9.96 -4.64
CA PRO A 219 -5.11 8.75 -4.31
C PRO A 219 -5.55 8.74 -2.84
N LEU A 220 -6.67 8.08 -2.55
CA LEU A 220 -7.08 7.72 -1.18
C LEU A 220 -6.49 6.38 -0.75
N LEU A 221 -6.19 5.51 -1.71
CA LEU A 221 -5.52 4.24 -1.50
C LEU A 221 -4.37 4.10 -2.50
N LEU A 222 -3.16 3.94 -1.99
CA LEU A 222 -1.96 3.64 -2.76
C LEU A 222 -1.62 2.17 -2.59
N CYS A 223 -1.63 1.44 -3.69
CA CYS A 223 -1.30 0.02 -3.74
C CYS A 223 0.13 -0.16 -4.25
N LEU A 224 1.00 -0.80 -3.47
CA LEU A 224 2.41 -1.02 -3.78
C LEU A 224 2.73 -2.51 -3.80
N ASP A 225 3.33 -2.96 -4.91
CA ASP A 225 3.69 -4.37 -5.13
C ASP A 225 5.22 -4.50 -5.06
N GLU A 226 5.72 -5.04 -3.94
CA GLU A 226 7.14 -5.25 -3.61
C GLU A 226 8.01 -4.00 -3.86
N PRO A 227 7.67 -2.84 -3.26
CA PRO A 227 8.38 -1.60 -3.56
C PRO A 227 9.82 -1.57 -3.06
N ALA A 228 10.19 -2.37 -2.05
CA ALA A 228 11.56 -2.48 -1.53
C ALA A 228 12.43 -3.48 -2.31
N ALA A 229 11.85 -4.27 -3.23
CA ALA A 229 12.60 -5.27 -3.98
C ALA A 229 13.77 -4.66 -4.77
N GLY A 230 14.99 -5.18 -4.54
CA GLY A 230 16.20 -4.72 -5.22
C GLY A 230 16.82 -3.43 -4.68
N LEU A 231 16.27 -2.85 -3.61
CA LEU A 231 16.84 -1.70 -2.92
C LEU A 231 17.94 -2.15 -1.93
N ASN A 232 18.93 -1.29 -1.75
CA ASN A 232 19.89 -1.46 -0.64
C ASN A 232 19.25 -0.97 0.70
N PRO A 233 19.84 -1.29 1.88
CA PRO A 233 19.25 -0.94 3.18
C PRO A 233 18.97 0.56 3.36
N ARG A 234 19.83 1.43 2.83
CA ARG A 234 19.61 2.88 2.89
C ARG A 234 18.42 3.30 2.05
N GLU A 235 18.32 2.79 0.81
CA GLU A 235 17.19 3.08 -0.09
C GLU A 235 15.86 2.55 0.47
N SER A 236 15.88 1.36 1.12
CA SER A 236 14.71 0.82 1.81
C SER A 236 14.26 1.72 2.96
N HIS A 237 15.22 2.23 3.74
CA HIS A 237 14.90 3.20 4.80
C HIS A 237 14.32 4.51 4.23
N GLU A 238 14.90 5.08 3.17
CA GLU A 238 14.37 6.27 2.49
C GLU A 238 12.95 6.02 1.94
N LEU A 239 12.67 4.80 1.45
CA LEU A 239 11.34 4.39 1.02
C LEU A 239 10.36 4.33 2.20
N ASN A 240 10.76 3.72 3.32
CA ASN A 240 9.96 3.63 4.53
C ASN A 240 9.54 5.02 5.05
N GLU A 241 10.48 5.95 5.11
CA GLU A 241 10.21 7.35 5.50
C GLU A 241 9.25 8.03 4.53
N LEU A 242 9.39 7.80 3.22
CA LEU A 242 8.45 8.32 2.22
C LEU A 242 7.04 7.77 2.44
N LEU A 243 6.87 6.47 2.72
CA LEU A 243 5.57 5.86 2.96
C LEU A 243 4.92 6.37 4.26
N LYS A 244 5.69 6.52 5.33
CA LYS A 244 5.25 7.15 6.58
C LYS A 244 4.80 8.60 6.34
N PHE A 245 5.59 9.38 5.58
CA PHE A 245 5.24 10.74 5.18
C PHE A 245 3.93 10.81 4.39
N ILE A 246 3.75 9.93 3.39
CA ILE A 246 2.52 9.84 2.58
C ILE A 246 1.31 9.58 3.50
N ARG A 247 1.41 8.62 4.42
CA ARG A 247 0.37 8.32 5.39
C ARG A 247 0.05 9.53 6.30
N GLU A 248 1.06 10.14 6.89
CA GLU A 248 0.89 11.15 7.95
C GLU A 248 0.49 12.52 7.41
N LYS A 249 1.04 12.94 6.28
CA LYS A 249 0.83 14.28 5.73
C LYS A 249 -0.31 14.33 4.72
N HIS A 250 -0.51 13.26 3.96
CA HIS A 250 -1.55 13.22 2.94
C HIS A 250 -2.78 12.40 3.37
N GLY A 251 -2.70 11.65 4.47
CA GLY A 251 -3.79 10.78 4.92
C GLY A 251 -4.11 9.67 3.92
N THR A 252 -3.21 9.40 2.97
CA THR A 252 -3.37 8.33 1.99
C THR A 252 -3.13 6.99 2.67
N SER A 253 -4.10 6.08 2.54
CA SER A 253 -3.96 4.71 3.00
C SER A 253 -3.06 3.93 2.05
N VAL A 254 -2.29 2.99 2.57
CA VAL A 254 -1.38 2.17 1.77
C VAL A 254 -1.74 0.70 1.92
N LEU A 255 -1.86 -0.01 0.78
CA LEU A 255 -1.89 -1.47 0.73
C LEU A 255 -0.58 -1.94 0.12
N LEU A 256 0.22 -2.66 0.89
CA LEU A 256 1.57 -3.05 0.57
C LEU A 256 1.68 -4.56 0.44
N ILE A 257 2.24 -5.08 -0.66
CA ILE A 257 2.76 -6.44 -0.72
C ILE A 257 4.27 -6.35 -0.48
N GLU A 258 4.78 -7.09 0.48
CA GLU A 258 6.21 -7.19 0.75
C GLU A 258 6.58 -8.59 1.25
N HIS A 259 7.82 -8.95 1.06
CA HIS A 259 8.42 -10.17 1.58
C HIS A 259 9.58 -9.88 2.55
N ASP A 260 10.06 -8.63 2.62
CA ASP A 260 11.03 -8.19 3.64
C ASP A 260 10.29 -7.90 4.95
N MET A 261 10.42 -8.84 5.89
CA MET A 261 9.78 -8.74 7.20
C MET A 261 10.27 -7.53 8.01
N GLY A 262 11.53 -7.10 7.81
CA GLY A 262 12.06 -5.90 8.46
C GLY A 262 11.27 -4.66 8.07
N VAL A 263 11.06 -4.47 6.76
CA VAL A 263 10.23 -3.37 6.22
C VAL A 263 8.80 -3.47 6.74
N VAL A 264 8.18 -4.65 6.63
CA VAL A 264 6.78 -4.86 7.05
C VAL A 264 6.57 -4.52 8.51
N MET A 265 7.41 -5.06 9.41
CA MET A 265 7.27 -4.86 10.85
C MET A 265 7.57 -3.42 11.29
N GLU A 266 8.38 -2.67 10.53
CA GLU A 266 8.73 -1.29 10.85
C GLU A 266 7.60 -0.30 10.53
N ILE A 267 6.89 -0.49 9.39
CA ILE A 267 6.01 0.56 8.87
C ILE A 267 4.52 0.23 8.92
N SER A 268 4.15 -1.06 9.10
CA SER A 268 2.75 -1.48 8.97
C SER A 268 1.97 -1.29 10.27
N ASP A 269 0.81 -0.65 10.16
CA ASP A 269 -0.16 -0.54 11.25
C ASP A 269 -1.01 -1.82 11.36
N HIS A 270 -1.19 -2.51 10.22
CA HIS A 270 -2.01 -3.71 10.09
C HIS A 270 -1.34 -4.70 9.13
N ILE A 271 -1.33 -5.98 9.46
CA ILE A 271 -0.72 -7.04 8.65
C ILE A 271 -1.73 -8.16 8.45
N VAL A 272 -1.91 -8.57 7.22
CA VAL A 272 -2.73 -9.70 6.80
C VAL A 272 -1.81 -10.76 6.20
N VAL A 273 -1.86 -11.97 6.73
CA VAL A 273 -0.98 -13.07 6.28
C VAL A 273 -1.80 -14.08 5.50
N LEU A 274 -1.31 -14.38 4.29
CA LEU A 274 -1.89 -15.41 3.41
C LEU A 274 -0.97 -16.62 3.32
N ASP A 275 -1.59 -17.81 3.28
CA ASP A 275 -0.94 -19.03 2.87
C ASP A 275 -1.90 -19.86 2.01
N TYR A 276 -1.42 -20.41 0.89
CA TYR A 276 -2.22 -21.15 -0.09
C TYR A 276 -3.59 -20.54 -0.44
N GLY A 277 -3.66 -19.21 -0.56
CA GLY A 277 -4.88 -18.48 -0.91
C GLY A 277 -5.85 -18.25 0.24
N VAL A 278 -5.50 -18.60 1.46
CA VAL A 278 -6.32 -18.46 2.67
C VAL A 278 -5.64 -17.51 3.65
N LYS A 279 -6.43 -16.74 4.41
CA LYS A 279 -5.92 -15.91 5.49
C LYS A 279 -5.61 -16.75 6.72
N ILE A 280 -4.35 -16.76 7.17
CA ILE A 280 -3.90 -17.49 8.35
C ILE A 280 -3.74 -16.60 9.58
N SER A 281 -3.46 -15.30 9.39
CA SER A 281 -3.33 -14.33 10.49
C SER A 281 -3.76 -12.94 10.06
N ASP A 282 -4.21 -12.12 11.04
CA ASP A 282 -4.75 -10.77 10.79
C ASP A 282 -4.60 -9.93 12.07
N GLY A 283 -3.72 -8.91 12.07
CA GLY A 283 -3.46 -8.12 13.27
C GLY A 283 -2.35 -7.09 13.12
N ASP A 284 -1.88 -6.57 14.24
CA ASP A 284 -0.69 -5.71 14.28
C ASP A 284 0.61 -6.53 14.19
N ALA A 285 1.75 -5.84 14.03
CA ALA A 285 3.07 -6.48 13.91
C ALA A 285 3.40 -7.40 15.09
N SER A 286 2.99 -7.02 16.31
CA SER A 286 3.23 -7.82 17.51
C SER A 286 2.43 -9.12 17.51
N HIS A 287 1.17 -9.07 17.08
CA HIS A 287 0.31 -10.25 16.94
C HIS A 287 0.87 -11.23 15.89
N VAL A 288 1.17 -10.72 14.70
CA VAL A 288 1.61 -11.54 13.56
C VAL A 288 2.97 -12.17 13.80
N ARG A 289 3.89 -11.44 14.45
CA ARG A 289 5.24 -11.94 14.77
C ARG A 289 5.21 -13.17 15.69
N ASN A 290 4.24 -13.24 16.57
CA ASN A 290 4.13 -14.30 17.58
C ASN A 290 3.08 -15.36 17.22
N ASP A 291 2.47 -15.29 16.03
CA ASP A 291 1.46 -16.25 15.60
C ASP A 291 2.13 -17.56 15.12
N PRO A 292 1.90 -18.71 15.79
CA PRO A 292 2.50 -19.99 15.42
C PRO A 292 2.20 -20.41 13.97
N LYS A 293 1.02 -20.05 13.45
CA LYS A 293 0.65 -20.35 12.06
C LYS A 293 1.52 -19.60 11.06
N VAL A 294 1.86 -18.33 11.38
CA VAL A 294 2.74 -17.52 10.55
C VAL A 294 4.14 -18.10 10.58
N ILE A 295 4.65 -18.45 11.76
CA ILE A 295 5.98 -19.04 11.93
C ILE A 295 6.06 -20.36 11.12
N ALA A 296 5.07 -21.25 11.26
CA ALA A 296 5.03 -22.51 10.51
C ALA A 296 5.01 -22.29 8.99
N ALA A 297 4.19 -21.38 8.49
CA ALA A 297 4.08 -21.09 7.06
C ALA A 297 5.39 -20.57 6.43
N TYR A 298 6.20 -19.80 7.19
CA TYR A 298 7.49 -19.30 6.71
C TYR A 298 8.64 -20.28 6.88
N LEU A 299 8.59 -21.15 7.89
CA LEU A 299 9.62 -22.19 8.13
C LEU A 299 9.34 -23.48 7.33
N GLY A 300 8.14 -23.62 6.74
CA GLY A 300 7.74 -24.82 6.01
C GLY A 300 7.57 -26.05 6.90
N VAL A 301 7.21 -25.85 8.18
CA VAL A 301 6.91 -26.92 9.12
C VAL A 301 5.42 -27.24 9.01
N ASP A 302 5.10 -28.49 8.70
CA ASP A 302 3.72 -28.97 8.67
C ASP A 302 3.10 -28.92 10.08
N ASP A 303 1.80 -28.60 10.18
CA ASP A 303 1.03 -28.39 11.44
C ASP A 303 0.99 -29.61 12.40
N GLU A 304 1.69 -30.71 12.10
CA GLU A 304 1.67 -31.95 12.90
C GLU A 304 2.88 -32.10 13.85
N GLU A 305 3.90 -31.22 13.81
CA GLU A 305 5.00 -31.25 14.78
C GLU A 305 4.89 -30.07 15.76
N GLU A 306 4.70 -30.36 17.04
CA GLU A 306 4.83 -29.38 18.13
C GLU A 306 6.24 -28.79 18.11
N ILE A 307 6.37 -27.55 17.64
CA ILE A 307 7.65 -26.82 17.65
C ILE A 307 7.90 -26.32 19.08
N ASP A 308 8.96 -26.81 19.71
CA ASP A 308 9.49 -26.25 20.96
C ASP A 308 10.19 -24.91 20.67
N ILE A 309 9.42 -23.82 20.79
CA ILE A 309 9.79 -22.46 20.38
C ILE A 309 10.93 -21.79 21.21
N PRO A 310 11.31 -22.24 22.43
CA PRO A 310 12.32 -21.54 23.23
C PRO A 310 13.73 -21.45 22.62
N GLU A 311 14.13 -22.38 21.78
CA GLU A 311 15.51 -22.50 21.36
C GLU A 311 15.88 -21.62 20.14
N VAL A 312 14.93 -21.37 19.23
CA VAL A 312 15.18 -20.61 17.99
C VAL A 312 15.20 -19.09 18.22
N LEU A 313 14.50 -18.59 19.25
CA LEU A 313 14.48 -17.16 19.58
C LEU A 313 15.75 -16.70 20.31
N HIS A 314 16.44 -17.57 21.04
CA HIS A 314 17.69 -17.24 21.72
C HIS A 314 18.86 -17.01 20.75
N ASP A 315 18.90 -17.73 19.63
CA ASP A 315 19.98 -17.59 18.66
C ASP A 315 19.94 -16.27 17.87
N VAL A 316 18.76 -15.65 17.73
CA VAL A 316 18.60 -14.36 17.04
C VAL A 316 18.95 -13.20 17.97
N GLU A 317 18.57 -13.27 19.25
CA GLU A 317 18.95 -12.26 20.26
C GLU A 317 20.47 -12.27 20.54
N ASP A 318 21.10 -13.45 20.54
CA ASP A 318 22.56 -13.59 20.70
C ASP A 318 23.35 -13.09 19.46
N ALA A 319 22.78 -13.15 18.26
CA ALA A 319 23.40 -12.62 17.05
C ALA A 319 23.37 -11.08 17.01
N GLU A 320 22.30 -10.44 17.47
CA GLU A 320 22.19 -8.98 17.59
C GLU A 320 23.07 -8.42 18.73
N ALA A 321 23.17 -9.15 19.85
CA ALA A 321 24.04 -8.75 20.96
C ALA A 321 25.55 -8.83 20.62
N ARG A 322 25.94 -9.72 19.74
CA ARG A 322 27.36 -9.87 19.28
C ARG A 322 27.78 -8.86 18.22
N SER A 323 26.84 -8.23 17.52
CA SER A 323 27.16 -7.18 16.53
C SER A 323 27.32 -5.77 17.12
N GLY A 324 26.99 -5.60 18.40
CA GLY A 324 26.96 -4.30 19.09
C GLY A 324 28.17 -3.96 19.98
N THR A 325 29.20 -4.79 20.07
CA THR A 325 30.31 -4.51 21.00
C THR A 325 31.67 -4.78 20.38
N THR A 326 32.26 -3.78 19.73
CA THR A 326 33.71 -3.48 19.75
C THR A 326 33.98 -2.16 19.02
N LEU A 327 33.89 -1.05 19.74
CA LEU A 327 34.66 0.15 19.47
C LEU A 327 34.89 0.85 20.81
N HIS A 328 35.86 0.44 21.55
CA HIS A 328 36.59 1.36 22.47
C HIS A 328 37.96 0.81 22.78
N ASP A 329 38.90 1.69 22.57
CA ASP A 329 40.12 1.91 23.32
C ASP A 329 41.37 1.05 22.98
N GLU A 330 42.24 1.62 22.17
CA GLU A 330 43.67 1.59 22.39
C GLU A 330 44.24 2.95 21.93
N GLY A 331 44.26 3.85 22.89
CA GLY A 331 45.11 5.02 22.86
C GLY A 331 46.36 4.76 23.71
N ASP A 332 47.48 5.15 23.16
CA ASP A 332 48.69 5.58 23.87
C ASP A 332 49.63 4.52 24.47
N LYS A 333 50.77 4.30 23.83
CA LYS A 333 52.15 4.44 24.34
C LYS A 333 53.23 3.86 23.43
N ALA A 334 54.18 4.76 23.23
CA ALA A 334 55.58 4.60 22.79
C ALA A 334 55.85 4.90 21.33
#